data_2227f616e2a637f625884ec608d7794f
#
_entry.id   2227f616e2a637f625884ec608d7794f
#
_cell.length_a   1.000
_cell.length_b   1.000
_cell.length_c   1.000
_cell.angle_alpha   90.00
_cell.angle_beta   90.00
_cell.angle_gamma   90.00
#
_symmetry.space_group_name_H-M   'P 1'
#
loop_
_entity.id
_entity.type
_entity.pdbx_description
1 polymer ?
#
loop_
_entity_poly.entity_id
_entity_poly.type
_entity_poly.pdbx_seq_one_letter_code
_entity_poly.pdbx_strand_id
1 'polypeptide(L)' 'MRLTEYQVLLPNKFWELAKNKEELKLMIEQYFKVGYPHYEIQRIIKSGQAYVAVCTRR' A
#
# COMPACT_ATOMS: atom_id res chain seq x y z
N MET A 1 11.73 -18.76 9.49
CA MET A 1 12.05 -18.19 8.15
C MET A 1 11.85 -16.68 8.17
N ARG A 2 12.81 -15.95 7.66
CA ARG A 2 12.70 -14.51 7.61
C ARG A 2 12.09 -14.06 6.28
N LEU A 3 11.01 -13.28 6.36
CA LEU A 3 10.41 -12.70 5.16
C LEU A 3 11.07 -11.37 4.85
N THR A 4 11.40 -11.17 3.58
CA THR A 4 11.94 -9.90 3.13
C THR A 4 10.79 -8.91 2.94
N GLU A 5 10.91 -7.74 3.57
CA GLU A 5 9.92 -6.69 3.40
C GLU A 5 10.32 -5.77 2.27
N TYR A 6 9.32 -5.38 1.49
CA TYR A 6 9.49 -4.44 0.39
C TYR A 6 8.68 -3.19 0.69
N GLN A 7 9.15 -2.05 0.22
CA GLN A 7 8.45 -0.79 0.41
C GLN A 7 8.02 -0.25 -0.94
N VAL A 8 6.73 0.02 -1.06
CA VAL A 8 6.14 0.54 -2.30
C VAL A 8 5.56 1.92 -2.01
N LEU A 9 6.04 2.92 -2.73
CA LEU A 9 5.54 4.28 -2.58
C LEU A 9 4.13 4.37 -3.15
N LEU A 10 3.22 4.89 -2.35
CA LEU A 10 1.82 5.02 -2.75
C LEU A 10 1.55 6.43 -3.29
N PRO A 11 0.72 6.55 -4.34
CA PRO A 11 0.34 7.87 -4.86
C PRO A 11 -0.44 8.67 -3.83
N ASN A 12 -0.07 9.92 -3.64
CA ASN A 12 -0.75 10.79 -2.69
C ASN A 12 -2.21 11.04 -3.07
N LYS A 13 -2.53 10.92 -4.36
CA LYS A 13 -3.89 11.15 -4.84
C LYS A 13 -4.91 10.22 -4.19
N PHE A 14 -4.48 9.06 -3.69
CA PHE A 14 -5.39 8.14 -3.02
C PHE A 14 -6.02 8.80 -1.79
N TRP A 15 -5.22 9.58 -1.06
CA TRP A 15 -5.71 10.27 0.14
C TRP A 15 -6.60 11.45 -0.20
N GLU A 16 -6.42 12.02 -1.38
CA GLU A 16 -7.27 13.10 -1.85
C GLU A 16 -8.62 12.59 -2.35
N LEU A 17 -8.64 11.41 -2.95
CA LEU A 17 -9.85 10.86 -3.55
C LEU A 17 -10.68 10.03 -2.57
N ALA A 18 -10.05 9.40 -1.60
CA ALA A 18 -10.75 8.55 -0.65
C ALA A 18 -11.57 9.39 0.32
N LYS A 19 -12.82 9.01 0.53
CA LYS A 19 -13.73 9.71 1.44
C LYS A 19 -13.55 9.26 2.89
N ASN A 20 -13.07 8.04 3.08
CA ASN A 20 -12.84 7.48 4.40
C ASN A 20 -11.75 6.41 4.33
N LYS A 21 -11.42 5.84 5.49
CA LYS A 21 -10.34 4.86 5.56
C LYS A 21 -10.65 3.56 4.83
N GLU A 22 -11.91 3.15 4.84
CA GLU A 22 -12.30 1.91 4.17
C GLU A 22 -12.15 2.04 2.66
N GLU A 23 -12.55 3.17 2.12
CA GLU A 23 -12.40 3.44 0.70
C GLU A 23 -10.94 3.53 0.31
N LEU A 24 -10.14 4.18 1.15
CA LEU A 24 -8.70 4.25 0.94
C LEU A 24 -8.08 2.87 0.88
N LYS A 25 -8.47 2.00 1.81
CA LYS A 25 -7.94 0.63 1.86
C LYS A 25 -8.28 -0.13 0.59
N LEU A 26 -9.52 0.01 0.10
CA LEU A 26 -9.93 -0.64 -1.14
C LEU A 26 -9.13 -0.16 -2.33
N MET A 27 -8.86 1.13 -2.40
CA MET A 27 -8.07 1.71 -3.49
C MET A 27 -6.64 1.16 -3.49
N ILE A 28 -6.05 1.03 -2.31
CA ILE A 28 -4.70 0.50 -2.18
C ILE A 28 -4.67 -0.98 -2.55
N GLU A 29 -5.66 -1.75 -2.11
CA GLU A 29 -5.75 -3.16 -2.47
C GLU A 29 -5.88 -3.36 -3.96
N GLN A 30 -6.70 -2.54 -4.62
CA GLN A 30 -6.86 -2.56 -6.07
C GLN A 30 -5.54 -2.25 -6.77
N TYR A 31 -4.83 -1.25 -6.27
CA TYR A 31 -3.56 -0.87 -6.82
C TYR A 31 -2.55 -2.02 -6.78
N PHE A 32 -2.51 -2.72 -5.65
CA PHE A 32 -1.62 -3.87 -5.50
C PHE A 32 -2.08 -5.07 -6.33
N LYS A 33 -3.37 -5.27 -6.44
CA LYS A 33 -3.91 -6.38 -7.22
C LYS A 33 -3.51 -6.28 -8.69
N VAL A 34 -3.49 -5.07 -9.21
CA VAL A 34 -3.15 -4.83 -10.61
C VAL A 34 -1.64 -4.75 -10.83
N GLY A 35 -0.95 -3.98 -9.98
CA GLY A 35 0.47 -3.72 -10.15
C GLY A 35 1.40 -4.72 -9.47
N TYR A 36 0.98 -5.25 -8.33
CA TYR A 36 1.83 -6.11 -7.50
C TYR A 36 1.04 -7.33 -7.01
N PRO A 37 0.57 -8.21 -7.92
CA PRO A 37 -0.33 -9.29 -7.54
C PRO A 37 0.31 -10.36 -6.65
N HIS A 38 1.64 -10.42 -6.61
CA HIS A 38 2.36 -11.40 -5.81
C HIS A 38 2.80 -10.88 -4.46
N TYR A 39 2.37 -9.67 -4.10
CA TYR A 39 2.76 -9.06 -2.83
C TYR A 39 1.56 -8.94 -1.92
N GLU A 40 1.84 -9.03 -0.63
CA GLU A 40 0.82 -8.89 0.40
C GLU A 40 1.17 -7.71 1.29
N ILE A 41 0.23 -6.78 1.43
CA ILE A 41 0.45 -5.58 2.25
C ILE A 41 0.40 -5.97 3.72
N GLN A 42 1.45 -5.61 4.46
CA GLN A 42 1.51 -5.87 5.89
C GLN A 42 1.06 -4.65 6.69
N ARG A 43 1.51 -3.47 6.26
CA ARG A 43 1.12 -2.22 6.93
C ARG A 43 1.43 -1.05 6.02
N ILE A 44 0.88 0.10 6.39
CA ILE A 44 1.12 1.34 5.68
C ILE A 44 1.74 2.33 6.67
N ILE A 45 2.84 2.92 6.28
CA ILE A 45 3.54 3.89 7.11
C ILE A 45 3.64 5.21 6.38
N LYS A 46 3.78 6.28 7.15
CA LYS A 46 3.99 7.61 6.60
C LYS A 46 5.45 7.97 6.75
N SER A 47 6.08 8.36 5.65
CA SER A 47 7.47 8.78 5.62
C SER A 47 7.53 10.19 5.04
N GLY A 48 7.79 11.19 5.89
CA GLY A 48 7.72 12.57 5.47
C GLY A 48 6.32 12.94 5.03
N GLN A 49 6.18 13.38 3.79
CA GLN A 49 4.87 13.72 3.22
C GLN A 49 4.33 12.63 2.31
N ALA A 50 4.98 11.47 2.31
CA ALA A 50 4.59 10.36 1.45
C ALA A 50 4.11 9.18 2.27
N TYR A 51 3.31 8.32 1.65
CA TYR A 51 2.84 7.08 2.27
C TYR A 51 3.49 5.90 1.57
N VAL A 52 3.90 4.93 2.38
CA VAL A 52 4.61 3.75 1.89
C VAL A 52 3.89 2.50 2.38
N ALA A 53 3.63 1.58 1.47
CA ALA A 53 3.08 0.28 1.83
C ALA A 53 4.23 -0.68 2.06
N VAL A 54 4.28 -1.25 3.27
CA VAL A 54 5.25 -2.29 3.59
C VAL A 54 4.59 -3.62 3.26
N CYS A 55 5.19 -4.36 2.37
CA CYS A 55 4.61 -5.60 1.88
C CYS A 55 5.65 -6.71 1.83
N THR A 56 5.15 -7.94 1.75
CA THR A 56 5.99 -9.12 1.60
C THR A 56 5.55 -9.87 0.36
N ARG A 57 6.47 -10.61 -0.22
CA ARG A 57 6.16 -11.43 -1.38
C ARG A 57 5.48 -12.72 -0.92
N ARG A 58 4.43 -13.09 -1.63
CA ARG A 58 3.75 -14.36 -1.37
C ARG A 58 4.56 -15.55 -1.86
#